data_1cb5dd1dd677883bf036d892f0a19e49
#
_entry.id   1cb5dd1dd677883bf036d892f0a19e49
#
_cell.length_a   1.000
_cell.length_b   1.000
_cell.length_c   1.000
_cell.angle_alpha   90.00
_cell.angle_beta   90.00
_cell.angle_gamma   90.00
#
_symmetry.space_group_name_H-M   'P 1'
#
loop_
_entity.id
_entity.type
_entity.pdbx_description
1 polymer ?
#
loop_
_entity_poly.entity_id
_entity_poly.type
_entity_poly.pdbx_seq_one_letter_code
_entity_poly.pdbx_strand_id
1 'polypeptide(L)'
;QLTPQPLGVKPVEADVVITGHTHIPLNMRIGNIWLLNPGSCGQPRDGDPRASYAVLDIENNLYEQRRIKYDIDKVLLKLRNLNIEQIYFEWLKVILKQGRVFEKVDIILGKDQFND
;
A
#
# COMPACT_ATOMS: atom_id res chain seq x y z
N GLN A 1 6.54 -28.87 -4.72
CA GLN A 1 5.91 -28.72 -6.02
C GLN A 1 6.10 -27.30 -6.52
N LEU A 2 6.67 -27.16 -7.72
CA LEU A 2 6.97 -25.85 -8.27
C LEU A 2 5.73 -25.22 -8.89
N THR A 3 5.45 -23.98 -8.51
CA THR A 3 4.45 -23.18 -9.22
C THR A 3 5.00 -22.78 -10.59
N PRO A 4 4.19 -22.83 -11.66
CA PRO A 4 4.65 -22.33 -12.95
C PRO A 4 5.16 -20.91 -12.85
N GLN A 5 6.33 -20.65 -13.40
CA GLN A 5 6.95 -19.33 -13.38
C GLN A 5 6.71 -18.63 -14.71
N PRO A 6 6.46 -17.33 -14.74
CA PRO A 6 6.47 -16.58 -15.98
C PRO A 6 7.84 -16.68 -16.66
N LEU A 7 7.85 -16.64 -17.99
CA LEU A 7 9.07 -16.65 -18.76
C LEU A 7 9.99 -15.49 -18.36
N GLY A 8 11.27 -15.82 -18.11
CA GLY A 8 12.27 -14.83 -17.73
C GLY A 8 12.37 -14.54 -16.24
N VAL A 9 11.54 -15.15 -15.41
CA VAL A 9 11.62 -15.01 -13.95
C VAL A 9 12.43 -16.16 -13.36
N LYS A 10 13.46 -15.83 -12.59
CA LYS A 10 14.26 -16.84 -11.88
C LYS A 10 13.60 -17.22 -10.56
N PRO A 11 13.69 -18.48 -10.11
CA PRO A 11 13.28 -18.87 -8.78
C PRO A 11 14.03 -18.05 -7.72
N VAL A 12 13.34 -17.69 -6.64
CA VAL A 12 13.95 -17.00 -5.52
C VAL A 12 14.47 -18.01 -4.51
N GLU A 13 15.76 -17.91 -4.17
CA GLU A 13 16.39 -18.73 -3.13
C GLU A 13 16.40 -17.95 -1.83
N ALA A 14 15.30 -18.02 -1.09
CA ALA A 14 15.18 -17.34 0.19
C ALA A 14 14.10 -18.01 1.04
N ASP A 15 14.21 -17.89 2.35
CA ASP A 15 13.18 -18.34 3.29
C ASP A 15 12.09 -17.29 3.49
N VAL A 16 12.48 -16.04 3.46
CA VAL A 16 11.58 -14.89 3.62
C VAL A 16 11.81 -13.92 2.47
N VAL A 17 10.73 -13.55 1.81
CA VAL A 17 10.74 -12.53 0.74
C VAL A 17 9.87 -11.37 1.18
N ILE A 18 10.45 -10.19 1.29
CA ILE A 18 9.73 -8.96 1.64
C ILE A 18 9.57 -8.14 0.36
N THR A 19 8.33 -7.77 0.06
CA THR A 19 7.98 -7.00 -1.13
C THR A 19 7.33 -5.68 -0.74
N GLY A 20 7.19 -4.81 -1.69
CA GLY A 20 6.47 -3.55 -1.58
C GLY A 20 5.67 -3.28 -2.85
N HIS A 21 5.64 -2.05 -3.31
CA HIS A 21 5.09 -1.61 -4.59
C HIS A 21 3.56 -1.65 -4.68
N THR A 22 2.91 -2.71 -4.25
CA THR A 22 1.44 -2.84 -4.37
C THR A 22 0.68 -1.93 -3.42
N HIS A 23 1.30 -1.50 -2.33
CA HIS A 23 0.68 -0.74 -1.23
C HIS A 23 -0.43 -1.52 -0.50
N ILE A 24 -0.40 -2.84 -0.61
CA ILE A 24 -1.38 -3.74 0.01
C ILE A 24 -0.64 -4.74 0.89
N PRO A 25 -0.99 -4.84 2.18
CA PRO A 25 -0.35 -5.80 3.08
C PRO A 25 -0.56 -7.24 2.62
N LEU A 26 0.46 -8.04 2.82
CA LEU A 26 0.42 -9.45 2.48
C LEU A 26 1.23 -10.24 3.50
N ASN A 27 0.67 -11.36 3.94
CA ASN A 27 1.35 -12.33 4.77
C ASN A 27 0.88 -13.70 4.33
N MET A 28 1.72 -14.41 3.58
CA MET A 28 1.36 -15.74 3.10
C MET A 28 2.59 -16.63 2.95
N ARG A 29 2.35 -17.92 2.94
CA ARG A 29 3.39 -18.90 2.68
C ARG A 29 3.13 -19.56 1.33
N ILE A 30 4.18 -19.63 0.53
CA ILE A 30 4.16 -20.30 -0.76
C ILE A 30 5.29 -21.34 -0.73
N GLY A 31 4.93 -22.64 -0.59
CA GLY A 31 5.93 -23.68 -0.37
C GLY A 31 6.73 -23.39 0.91
N ASN A 32 8.04 -23.30 0.77
CA ASN A 32 8.95 -23.00 1.87
C ASN A 32 9.26 -21.50 2.01
N ILE A 33 8.64 -20.66 1.20
CA ILE A 33 8.88 -19.21 1.21
C ILE A 33 7.79 -18.52 2.01
N TRP A 34 8.19 -17.63 2.90
CA TRP A 34 7.29 -16.72 3.59
C TRP A 34 7.30 -15.39 2.86
N LEU A 35 6.19 -15.09 2.18
CA LEU A 35 6.04 -13.88 1.37
C LEU A 35 5.31 -12.81 2.17
N LEU A 36 5.95 -11.67 2.34
CA LEU A 36 5.48 -10.57 3.18
C LEU A 36 5.45 -9.27 2.39
N ASN A 37 4.46 -8.44 2.69
CA ASN A 37 4.41 -7.06 2.25
C ASN A 37 3.82 -6.23 3.40
N PRO A 38 4.57 -5.25 3.94
CA PRO A 38 4.06 -4.45 5.06
C PRO A 38 3.00 -3.42 4.66
N GLY A 39 2.68 -3.33 3.38
CA GLY A 39 1.78 -2.30 2.89
C GLY A 39 2.49 -0.97 2.68
N SER A 40 1.75 0.11 2.75
CA SER A 40 2.28 1.45 2.53
C SER A 40 2.14 2.33 3.76
N CYS A 41 3.20 3.00 4.15
CA CYS A 41 3.13 3.99 5.24
C CYS A 41 2.53 5.31 4.77
N GLY A 42 2.69 5.67 3.49
CA GLY A 42 2.27 6.96 2.97
C GLY A 42 1.03 6.93 2.08
N GLN A 43 0.76 5.80 1.42
CA GLN A 43 -0.35 5.71 0.47
C GLN A 43 -0.96 4.30 0.44
N PRO A 44 -1.62 3.88 1.53
CA PRO A 44 -2.31 2.59 1.55
C PRO A 44 -3.37 2.48 0.46
N ARG A 45 -3.56 1.26 -0.04
CA ARG A 45 -4.51 0.96 -1.12
C ARG A 45 -5.50 -0.13 -0.77
N ASP A 46 -5.57 -0.52 0.48
CA ASP A 46 -6.48 -1.58 0.96
C ASP A 46 -7.76 -1.05 1.61
N GLY A 47 -8.04 0.24 1.46
CA GLY A 47 -9.23 0.87 2.01
C GLY A 47 -9.06 1.41 3.42
N ASP A 48 -7.87 1.27 4.01
CA ASP A 48 -7.53 1.80 5.32
C ASP A 48 -6.51 2.94 5.16
N PRO A 49 -6.87 4.20 5.46
CA PRO A 49 -5.97 5.33 5.24
C PRO A 49 -4.85 5.45 6.27
N ARG A 50 -4.87 4.66 7.34
CA ARG A 50 -3.82 4.69 8.34
C ARG A 50 -2.49 4.17 7.76
N ALA A 51 -1.39 4.74 8.20
CA ALA A 51 -0.06 4.26 7.81
C ALA A 51 0.11 2.78 8.18
N SER A 52 0.64 2.01 7.25
CA SER A 52 0.88 0.58 7.45
C SER A 52 2.38 0.32 7.60
N TYR A 53 2.73 -0.52 8.57
CA TYR A 53 4.09 -1.01 8.77
C TYR A 53 4.03 -2.37 9.43
N ALA A 54 5.16 -3.02 9.55
CA ALA A 54 5.21 -4.34 10.16
C ALA A 54 6.49 -4.55 10.96
N VAL A 55 6.41 -5.47 11.91
CA VAL A 55 7.54 -5.94 12.66
C VAL A 55 7.74 -7.42 12.38
N LEU A 56 8.93 -7.76 11.91
CA LEU A 56 9.31 -9.15 11.67
C LEU A 56 10.34 -9.58 12.70
N ASP A 57 10.00 -10.61 13.48
CA ASP A 57 10.92 -11.26 14.40
C ASP A 57 11.36 -12.58 13.76
N ILE A 58 12.54 -12.59 13.18
CA ILE A 58 13.07 -13.75 12.45
C ILE A 58 13.35 -14.91 13.41
N GLU A 59 13.88 -14.61 14.59
CA GLU A 59 14.24 -15.64 15.56
C GLU A 59 13.04 -16.43 16.05
N ASN A 60 11.92 -15.74 16.29
CA ASN A 60 10.69 -16.35 16.78
C ASN A 60 9.65 -16.64 15.69
N ASN A 61 9.97 -16.37 14.44
CA ASN A 61 9.08 -16.61 13.31
C ASN A 61 7.75 -15.86 13.43
N LEU A 62 7.79 -14.63 13.93
CA LEU A 62 6.60 -13.81 14.15
C LEU A 62 6.58 -12.63 13.21
N TYR A 63 5.41 -12.34 12.68
CA TYR A 63 5.16 -11.18 11.83
C TYR A 63 3.90 -10.48 12.31
N GLU A 64 4.02 -9.19 12.61
CA GLU A 64 2.90 -8.37 13.04
C GLU A 64 2.78 -7.15 12.15
N GLN A 65 1.69 -7.07 11.41
CA GLN A 65 1.34 -5.88 10.64
C GLN A 65 0.61 -4.89 11.54
N ARG A 66 0.99 -3.63 11.49
CA ARG A 66 0.47 -2.58 12.35
C ARG A 66 -0.04 -1.41 11.54
N ARG A 67 -1.01 -0.70 12.12
CA ARG A 67 -1.56 0.51 11.56
C ARG A 67 -1.46 1.65 12.57
N ILE A 68 -1.15 2.85 12.06
CA ILE A 68 -1.09 4.04 12.89
C ILE A 68 -1.77 5.21 12.20
N LYS A 69 -2.62 5.91 12.94
CA LYS A 69 -3.21 7.16 12.47
C LYS A 69 -2.15 8.25 12.42
N TYR A 70 -2.25 9.10 11.43
CA TYR A 70 -1.43 10.30 11.31
C TYR A 70 -2.29 11.45 10.78
N ASP A 71 -1.76 12.66 10.87
CA ASP A 71 -2.46 13.86 10.44
C ASP A 71 -2.37 14.04 8.92
N ILE A 72 -3.34 13.48 8.20
CA ILE A 72 -3.43 13.56 6.74
C ILE A 72 -3.63 15.01 6.29
N ASP A 73 -4.40 15.80 7.03
CA ASP A 73 -4.64 17.19 6.67
C ASP A 73 -3.35 18.01 6.69
N LYS A 74 -2.44 17.69 7.58
CA LYS A 74 -1.13 18.34 7.64
C LYS A 74 -0.28 18.00 6.40
N VAL A 75 -0.34 16.78 5.92
CA VAL A 75 0.31 16.39 4.67
C VAL A 75 -0.31 17.14 3.48
N LEU A 76 -1.63 17.21 3.45
CA LEU A 76 -2.36 17.92 2.39
C LEU A 76 -2.03 19.41 2.37
N LEU A 77 -1.87 20.03 3.54
CA LEU A 77 -1.46 21.42 3.62
C LEU A 77 -0.08 21.64 2.99
N LYS A 78 0.86 20.75 3.25
CA LYS A 78 2.20 20.81 2.64
C LYS A 78 2.13 20.62 1.13
N LEU A 79 1.32 19.70 0.64
CA LEU A 79 1.14 19.48 -0.80
C LEU A 79 0.53 20.71 -1.47
N ARG A 80 -0.44 21.36 -0.84
CA ARG A 80 -1.03 22.60 -1.37
C ARG A 80 0.02 23.70 -1.54
N ASN A 81 0.95 23.80 -0.62
CA ASN A 81 2.00 24.81 -0.65
C ASN A 81 3.06 24.56 -1.72
N LEU A 82 3.04 23.39 -2.38
CA LEU A 82 3.95 23.06 -3.47
C LEU A 82 3.46 23.52 -4.85
N ASN A 83 2.33 24.25 -4.92
CA ASN A 83 1.75 24.76 -6.16
C ASN A 83 1.48 23.69 -7.23
N ILE A 84 1.04 22.50 -6.82
CA ILE A 84 0.61 21.48 -7.76
C ILE A 84 -0.74 21.86 -8.35
N GLU A 85 -1.01 21.37 -9.55
CA GLU A 85 -2.29 21.60 -10.20
C GLU A 85 -3.46 21.12 -9.35
N GLN A 86 -4.57 21.86 -9.38
CA GLN A 86 -5.74 21.58 -8.54
C GLN A 86 -6.29 20.16 -8.73
N ILE A 87 -6.30 19.65 -9.96
CA ILE A 87 -6.81 18.30 -10.22
C ILE A 87 -5.95 17.23 -9.56
N TYR A 88 -4.63 17.40 -9.55
CA TYR A 88 -3.72 16.48 -8.87
C TYR A 88 -3.85 16.56 -7.36
N PHE A 89 -4.04 17.76 -6.82
CA PHE A 89 -4.26 17.95 -5.39
C PHE A 89 -5.55 17.24 -4.94
N GLU A 90 -6.66 17.43 -5.67
CA GLU A 90 -7.94 16.77 -5.35
C GLU A 90 -7.83 15.24 -5.45
N TRP A 91 -7.12 14.76 -6.44
CA TRP A 91 -6.85 13.34 -6.61
C TRP A 91 -6.06 12.75 -5.43
N LEU A 92 -4.97 13.40 -5.04
CA LEU A 92 -4.16 12.96 -3.88
C LEU A 92 -4.96 13.02 -2.59
N LYS A 93 -5.78 14.06 -2.41
CA LYS A 93 -6.63 14.19 -1.23
C LYS A 93 -7.57 13.00 -1.06
N VAL A 94 -8.23 12.59 -2.13
CA VAL A 94 -9.15 11.45 -2.10
C VAL A 94 -8.40 10.16 -1.79
N ILE A 95 -7.28 9.93 -2.46
CA ILE A 95 -6.44 8.74 -2.25
C ILE A 95 -5.97 8.64 -0.81
N LEU A 96 -5.44 9.73 -0.27
CA LEU A 96 -4.92 9.74 1.11
C LEU A 96 -6.02 9.57 2.14
N LYS A 97 -7.16 10.22 1.95
CA LYS A 97 -8.26 10.15 2.91
C LYS A 97 -8.98 8.81 2.91
N GLN A 98 -9.03 8.11 1.78
CA GLN A 98 -9.77 6.87 1.64
C GLN A 98 -8.90 5.61 1.64
N GLY A 99 -7.58 5.77 1.50
CA GLY A 99 -6.69 4.62 1.41
C GLY A 99 -6.93 3.76 0.17
N ARG A 100 -7.37 4.37 -0.91
CA ARG A 100 -7.70 3.71 -2.17
C ARG A 100 -7.14 4.49 -3.36
N VAL A 101 -7.00 3.80 -4.49
CA VAL A 101 -6.63 4.45 -5.75
C VAL A 101 -7.88 4.73 -6.55
N PHE A 102 -7.97 5.94 -7.08
CA PHE A 102 -9.03 6.38 -7.98
C PHE A 102 -8.40 6.93 -9.25
N GLU A 103 -9.06 6.70 -10.39
CA GLU A 103 -8.70 7.39 -11.61
C GLU A 103 -9.10 8.87 -11.49
N LYS A 104 -8.30 9.77 -12.08
CA LYS A 104 -8.61 11.21 -12.03
C LYS A 104 -9.97 11.52 -12.64
N VAL A 105 -10.35 10.80 -13.68
CA VAL A 105 -11.65 10.97 -14.32
C VAL A 105 -12.82 10.63 -13.37
N ASP A 106 -12.64 9.65 -12.51
CA ASP A 106 -13.68 9.28 -11.53
C ASP A 106 -13.91 10.39 -10.52
N ILE A 107 -12.85 11.08 -10.12
CA ILE A 107 -12.96 12.24 -9.21
C ILE A 107 -13.71 13.38 -9.91
N ILE A 108 -13.39 13.67 -11.15
CA ILE A 108 -14.08 14.70 -11.95
C ILE A 108 -15.57 14.39 -12.06
N LEU A 109 -15.91 13.10 -12.21
CA LEU A 109 -17.29 12.64 -12.31
C LEU A 109 -17.98 12.44 -10.97
N GLY A 110 -17.29 12.66 -9.86
CA GLY A 110 -17.83 12.49 -8.51
C GLY A 110 -18.00 11.05 -8.05
N LYS A 111 -17.37 10.08 -8.71
CA LYS A 111 -17.51 8.66 -8.39
C LYS A 111 -16.74 8.24 -7.15
N ASP A 112 -15.77 9.03 -6.74
CA ASP A 112 -15.00 8.80 -5.51
C ASP A 112 -15.86 8.84 -4.24
N GLN A 113 -17.08 9.37 -4.34
CA GLN A 113 -18.00 9.54 -3.23
C GLN A 113 -18.87 8.32 -2.95
N PHE A 114 -18.83 7.32 -3.79
CA PHE A 114 -19.72 6.15 -3.74
C PHE A 114 -19.06 4.89 -3.19
N ASN A 115 -17.92 5.00 -2.56
CA ASN A 115 -17.17 3.82 -2.14
C ASN A 115 -17.17 3.65 -0.64
N ASP A 116 -17.91 2.70 -0.21
CA ASP A 116 -17.97 2.25 1.18
C ASP A 116 -17.35 0.88 1.36
#